data_c3424689e275fffc38651cb61af2e713
#
_entry.id   c3424689e275fffc38651cb61af2e713
#
_cell.length_a   1.000
_cell.length_b   1.000
_cell.length_c   1.000
_cell.angle_alpha   90.00
_cell.angle_beta   90.00
_cell.angle_gamma   90.00
#
_symmetry.space_group_name_H-M   'P 1'
#
loop_
_entity.id
_entity.type
_entity.pdbx_description
1 polymer ?
#
loop_
_entity_poly.entity_id
_entity_poly.type
_entity_poly.pdbx_seq_one_letter_code
_entity_poly.pdbx_strand_id
1 'polypeptide(L)'
;MLLAAQRRRPTQGGTPASLTFSRISQFQGSIKRAGSPVGNLTGGSVTYSNNLEKIETIRDDGLIEGADPTIAALTGRVDVRFADTTLIDLAAGGTPVDLEFAYTLSAQAKLVLTAHEVYLPKPKLAVEGPGGVQASFDFRGAKNDAAGRMLTVTLTNDLDGAVYA
;
A
#
# COMPACT_ATOMS: atom_id res chain seq x y z
N MET A 1 50.12 -27.93 -15.56
CA MET A 1 50.17 -26.45 -15.51
C MET A 1 48.78 -25.94 -15.21
N LEU A 2 48.47 -25.76 -13.90
CA LEU A 2 47.15 -25.33 -13.47
C LEU A 2 47.10 -23.79 -13.51
N LEU A 3 46.27 -23.22 -14.38
CA LEU A 3 45.98 -21.80 -14.36
C LEU A 3 44.97 -21.50 -13.25
N ALA A 4 45.45 -20.93 -12.14
CA ALA A 4 44.59 -20.45 -11.08
C ALA A 4 43.86 -19.20 -11.58
N ALA A 5 42.53 -19.30 -11.77
CA ALA A 5 41.68 -18.14 -12.03
C ALA A 5 41.64 -17.26 -10.78
N GLN A 6 42.37 -16.16 -10.79
CA GLN A 6 42.28 -15.13 -9.76
C GLN A 6 40.88 -14.49 -9.85
N ARG A 7 40.00 -14.80 -8.86
CA ARG A 7 38.81 -14.02 -8.63
C ARG A 7 39.22 -12.57 -8.29
N ARG A 8 39.00 -11.64 -9.21
CA ARG A 8 39.09 -10.21 -8.89
C ARG A 8 38.09 -9.92 -7.77
N ARG A 9 38.61 -9.57 -6.60
CA ARG A 9 37.79 -8.93 -5.57
C ARG A 9 37.27 -7.63 -6.18
N PRO A 10 35.97 -7.33 -6.09
CA PRO A 10 35.47 -6.00 -6.45
C PRO A 10 36.21 -5.00 -5.58
N THR A 11 36.86 -4.04 -6.22
CA THR A 11 37.49 -2.90 -5.55
C THR A 11 36.42 -2.22 -4.74
N GLN A 12 36.62 -2.15 -3.44
CA GLN A 12 35.68 -1.45 -2.54
C GLN A 12 35.58 -0.01 -3.04
N GLY A 13 34.42 0.36 -3.58
CA GLY A 13 34.15 1.71 -4.04
C GLY A 13 34.38 2.71 -2.89
N GLY A 14 34.71 3.94 -3.24
CA GLY A 14 35.07 5.01 -2.29
C GLY A 14 34.07 5.18 -1.15
N THR A 15 34.39 6.05 -0.22
CA THR A 15 33.57 6.35 0.95
C THR A 15 32.10 6.52 0.57
N PRO A 16 31.18 5.73 1.14
CA PRO A 16 29.77 5.83 0.80
C PRO A 16 29.27 7.23 1.13
N ALA A 17 28.57 7.84 0.19
CA ALA A 17 27.94 9.14 0.41
C ALA A 17 26.92 9.00 1.56
N SER A 18 27.02 9.88 2.55
CA SER A 18 26.01 9.97 3.60
C SER A 18 24.74 10.57 3.01
N LEU A 19 23.69 9.77 2.92
CA LEU A 19 22.37 10.23 2.50
C LEU A 19 21.59 10.65 3.76
N THR A 20 21.05 11.85 3.73
CA THR A 20 20.11 12.30 4.77
C THR A 20 18.73 11.71 4.47
N PHE A 21 18.28 10.79 5.32
CA PHE A 21 16.95 10.20 5.18
C PHE A 21 15.91 11.01 5.96
N SER A 22 14.89 11.47 5.28
CA SER A 22 13.70 12.01 5.93
C SER A 22 12.71 10.88 6.17
N ARG A 23 12.33 10.67 7.43
CA ARG A 23 11.36 9.63 7.80
C ARG A 23 9.94 10.12 7.56
N ILE A 24 9.14 9.29 6.90
CA ILE A 24 7.70 9.48 6.85
C ILE A 24 7.11 9.00 8.18
N SER A 25 6.30 9.83 8.83
CA SER A 25 5.58 9.49 10.06
C SER A 25 4.07 9.49 9.80
N GLN A 26 3.29 8.92 10.72
CA GLN A 26 1.82 8.91 10.60
C GLN A 26 1.19 10.31 10.61
N PHE A 27 1.89 11.34 11.14
CA PHE A 27 1.41 12.74 11.08
C PHE A 27 1.37 13.32 9.67
N GLN A 28 2.09 12.70 8.72
CA GLN A 28 2.08 13.08 7.31
C GLN A 28 1.11 12.21 6.48
N GLY A 29 0.43 11.27 7.16
CA GLY A 29 -0.58 10.43 6.56
C GLY A 29 -1.91 11.16 6.39
N SER A 30 -2.55 10.94 5.25
CA SER A 30 -3.93 11.37 5.00
C SER A 30 -4.66 10.29 4.22
N ILE A 31 -5.96 10.16 4.49
CA ILE A 31 -6.83 9.32 3.66
C ILE A 31 -7.88 10.24 3.04
N LYS A 32 -8.04 10.12 1.73
CA LYS A 32 -9.04 10.85 0.97
C LYS A 32 -10.03 9.89 0.32
N ARG A 33 -11.23 10.36 0.09
CA ARG A 33 -12.29 9.73 -0.66
C ARG A 33 -12.78 10.71 -1.71
N ALA A 34 -12.83 10.30 -2.97
CA ALA A 34 -13.20 11.17 -4.10
C ALA A 34 -12.45 12.51 -4.07
N GLY A 35 -11.13 12.47 -3.79
CA GLY A 35 -10.28 13.64 -3.68
C GLY A 35 -10.45 14.50 -2.42
N SER A 36 -11.47 14.24 -1.59
CA SER A 36 -11.74 14.98 -0.36
C SER A 36 -11.20 14.24 0.87
N PRO A 37 -10.54 14.93 1.82
CA PRO A 37 -10.05 14.30 3.03
C PRO A 37 -11.18 13.65 3.82
N VAL A 38 -10.97 12.43 4.30
CA VAL A 38 -11.84 11.80 5.29
C VAL A 38 -11.45 12.35 6.66
N GLY A 39 -12.39 13.03 7.30
CA GLY A 39 -12.17 13.60 8.63
C GLY A 39 -12.17 12.55 9.74
N ASN A 40 -11.62 12.93 10.89
CA ASN A 40 -11.67 12.12 12.12
C ASN A 40 -11.08 10.71 12.02
N LEU A 41 -10.08 10.53 11.15
CA LEU A 41 -9.33 9.29 11.03
C LEU A 41 -8.50 9.03 12.27
N THR A 42 -8.57 7.79 12.78
CA THR A 42 -7.75 7.32 13.89
C THR A 42 -6.72 6.30 13.43
N GLY A 43 -6.98 5.62 12.30
CA GLY A 43 -6.07 4.66 11.72
C GLY A 43 -6.48 4.22 10.32
N GLY A 44 -5.58 3.53 9.66
CA GLY A 44 -5.85 2.92 8.35
C GLY A 44 -4.72 1.98 7.93
N SER A 45 -5.09 0.97 7.18
CA SER A 45 -4.15 0.05 6.56
C SER A 45 -4.61 -0.34 5.16
N VAL A 46 -3.66 -0.66 4.30
CA VAL A 46 -3.92 -1.19 2.97
C VAL A 46 -2.92 -2.31 2.69
N THR A 47 -3.42 -3.43 2.19
CA THR A 47 -2.63 -4.60 1.83
C THR A 47 -3.00 -5.05 0.43
N TYR A 48 -1.99 -5.18 -0.43
CA TYR A 48 -2.13 -5.75 -1.76
C TYR A 48 -1.33 -7.04 -1.85
N SER A 49 -1.94 -8.10 -2.34
CA SER A 49 -1.31 -9.40 -2.55
C SER A 49 -1.57 -9.90 -3.97
N ASN A 50 -0.52 -10.33 -4.64
CA ASN A 50 -0.63 -11.02 -5.93
C ASN A 50 -1.03 -12.48 -5.78
N ASN A 51 -0.99 -13.04 -4.55
CA ASN A 51 -1.31 -14.44 -4.25
C ASN A 51 -0.65 -15.40 -5.24
N LEU A 52 0.69 -15.33 -5.34
CA LEU A 52 1.46 -16.20 -6.19
C LEU A 52 1.53 -17.60 -5.59
N GLU A 53 1.21 -18.62 -6.40
CA GLU A 53 1.35 -20.01 -6.04
C GLU A 53 2.70 -20.55 -6.53
N LYS A 54 3.49 -21.14 -5.62
CA LYS A 54 4.77 -21.73 -5.96
C LYS A 54 4.58 -23.00 -6.76
N ILE A 55 5.34 -23.13 -7.85
CA ILE A 55 5.44 -24.39 -8.60
C ILE A 55 6.68 -25.13 -8.07
N GLU A 56 6.44 -26.16 -7.28
CA GLU A 56 7.50 -27.00 -6.72
C GLU A 56 7.63 -28.27 -7.59
N THR A 57 8.76 -28.39 -8.30
CA THR A 57 9.11 -29.58 -9.07
C THR A 57 10.36 -30.22 -8.50
N ILE A 58 10.56 -31.51 -8.78
CA ILE A 58 11.80 -32.20 -8.40
C ILE A 58 12.90 -31.70 -9.32
N ARG A 59 13.83 -30.92 -8.75
CA ARG A 59 14.98 -30.35 -9.44
C ARG A 59 16.26 -30.69 -8.68
N ASP A 60 17.36 -30.77 -9.40
CA ASP A 60 18.70 -31.03 -8.84
C ASP A 60 19.36 -29.78 -8.25
N ASP A 61 18.85 -28.57 -8.58
CA ASP A 61 19.36 -27.29 -8.13
C ASP A 61 18.70 -26.76 -6.82
N GLY A 62 17.65 -27.46 -6.33
CA GLY A 62 16.92 -27.10 -5.11
C GLY A 62 16.09 -25.81 -5.22
N LEU A 63 15.86 -25.32 -6.42
CA LEU A 63 15.06 -24.12 -6.69
C LEU A 63 13.61 -24.48 -7.04
N ILE A 64 12.70 -23.53 -6.86
CA ILE A 64 11.32 -23.64 -7.38
C ILE A 64 11.34 -23.46 -8.90
N GLU A 65 10.45 -24.15 -9.62
CA GLU A 65 10.29 -24.00 -11.07
C GLU A 65 9.85 -22.59 -11.44
N GLY A 66 8.93 -22.05 -10.65
CA GLY A 66 8.36 -20.74 -10.89
C GLY A 66 7.26 -20.38 -9.89
N ALA A 67 6.45 -19.41 -10.22
CA ALA A 67 5.29 -19.03 -9.44
C ALA A 67 4.17 -18.62 -10.40
N ASP A 68 3.00 -19.25 -10.25
CA ASP A 68 1.82 -18.91 -11.03
C ASP A 68 1.03 -17.78 -10.37
N PRO A 69 0.59 -16.77 -11.14
CA PRO A 69 -0.29 -15.74 -10.62
C PRO A 69 -1.68 -16.31 -10.38
N THR A 70 -2.22 -16.13 -9.18
CA THR A 70 -3.61 -16.42 -8.86
C THR A 70 -4.43 -15.14 -8.76
N ILE A 71 -5.54 -15.13 -8.02
CA ILE A 71 -6.40 -13.95 -7.88
C ILE A 71 -5.73 -12.93 -6.94
N ALA A 72 -5.38 -11.76 -7.49
CA ALA A 72 -4.88 -10.66 -6.68
C ALA A 72 -5.96 -10.18 -5.69
N ALA A 73 -5.53 -9.78 -4.51
CA ALA A 73 -6.40 -9.27 -3.46
C ALA A 73 -5.93 -7.91 -2.97
N LEU A 74 -6.88 -6.99 -2.82
CA LEU A 74 -6.69 -5.70 -2.18
C LEU A 74 -7.61 -5.65 -0.96
N THR A 75 -7.05 -5.54 0.21
CA THR A 75 -7.77 -5.47 1.49
C THR A 75 -7.21 -4.38 2.35
N GLY A 76 -7.97 -3.94 3.33
CA GLY A 76 -7.48 -2.97 4.29
C GLY A 76 -8.55 -2.59 5.30
N ARG A 77 -8.23 -1.58 6.09
CA ARG A 77 -9.07 -1.09 7.16
C ARG A 77 -8.97 0.43 7.25
N VAL A 78 -10.08 1.06 7.56
CA VAL A 78 -10.16 2.48 7.91
C VAL A 78 -10.88 2.62 9.24
N ASP A 79 -10.21 3.23 10.21
CA ASP A 79 -10.75 3.51 11.52
C ASP A 79 -11.06 5.00 11.63
N VAL A 80 -12.29 5.32 11.95
CA VAL A 80 -12.76 6.71 12.08
C VAL A 80 -13.43 6.92 13.43
N ARG A 81 -13.23 8.10 13.99
CA ARG A 81 -14.07 8.57 15.08
C ARG A 81 -15.36 9.13 14.48
N PHE A 82 -16.48 8.63 14.93
CA PHE A 82 -17.78 8.98 14.39
C PHE A 82 -18.04 10.49 14.49
N ALA A 83 -18.27 11.13 13.36
CA ALA A 83 -18.63 12.54 13.27
C ALA A 83 -19.82 12.76 12.33
N ASP A 84 -20.00 11.88 11.33
CA ASP A 84 -21.09 11.92 10.38
C ASP A 84 -21.45 10.49 9.90
N THR A 85 -22.54 10.35 9.18
CA THR A 85 -23.06 9.07 8.70
C THR A 85 -22.54 8.71 7.30
N THR A 86 -21.77 9.55 6.66
CA THR A 86 -21.43 9.42 5.23
C THR A 86 -20.83 8.07 4.86
N LEU A 87 -19.84 7.58 5.62
CA LEU A 87 -19.22 6.28 5.35
C LEU A 87 -20.15 5.11 5.68
N ILE A 88 -21.00 5.28 6.69
CA ILE A 88 -22.01 4.28 7.07
C ILE A 88 -23.08 4.15 5.99
N ASP A 89 -23.54 5.27 5.46
CA ASP A 89 -24.57 5.30 4.41
C ASP A 89 -24.04 4.67 3.11
N LEU A 90 -22.78 4.93 2.75
CA LEU A 90 -22.11 4.27 1.63
C LEU A 90 -21.96 2.77 1.85
N ALA A 91 -21.54 2.36 3.05
CA ALA A 91 -21.44 0.95 3.42
C ALA A 91 -22.81 0.25 3.43
N ALA A 92 -23.87 0.94 3.87
CA ALA A 92 -25.23 0.43 3.85
C ALA A 92 -25.78 0.29 2.43
N GLY A 93 -25.44 1.23 1.56
CA GLY A 93 -25.85 1.22 0.15
C GLY A 93 -25.04 0.28 -0.73
N GLY A 94 -23.94 -0.30 -0.23
CA GLY A 94 -23.04 -1.13 -1.03
C GLY A 94 -22.37 -0.39 -2.20
N THR A 95 -22.33 0.95 -2.13
CA THR A 95 -21.76 1.78 -3.17
C THR A 95 -20.23 1.74 -3.09
N PRO A 96 -19.53 1.39 -4.17
CA PRO A 96 -18.07 1.42 -4.18
C PRO A 96 -17.55 2.85 -4.05
N VAL A 97 -16.40 2.99 -3.41
CA VAL A 97 -15.70 4.26 -3.23
C VAL A 97 -14.25 4.13 -3.63
N ASP A 98 -13.64 5.23 -4.05
CA ASP A 98 -12.19 5.31 -4.15
C ASP A 98 -11.58 5.75 -2.82
N LEU A 99 -10.45 5.17 -2.45
CA LEU A 99 -9.69 5.55 -1.27
C LEU A 99 -8.24 5.86 -1.67
N GLU A 100 -7.78 7.03 -1.28
CA GLU A 100 -6.41 7.46 -1.48
C GLU A 100 -5.70 7.54 -0.12
N PHE A 101 -4.66 6.74 0.06
CA PHE A 101 -3.77 6.78 1.22
C PHE A 101 -2.51 7.54 0.82
N ALA A 102 -2.31 8.72 1.37
CA ALA A 102 -1.20 9.58 1.00
C ALA A 102 -0.30 9.87 2.21
N TYR A 103 1.00 9.80 1.97
CA TYR A 103 2.03 10.28 2.87
C TYR A 103 2.80 11.39 2.17
N THR A 104 2.74 12.60 2.70
CA THR A 104 3.31 13.79 2.06
C THR A 104 4.31 14.45 3.00
N LEU A 105 5.58 14.44 2.63
CA LEU A 105 6.64 15.21 3.30
C LEU A 105 6.76 16.59 2.67
N SER A 106 6.76 16.66 1.34
CA SER A 106 6.85 17.88 0.55
C SER A 106 6.17 17.68 -0.81
N ALA A 107 6.15 18.70 -1.63
CA ALA A 107 5.68 18.59 -3.00
C ALA A 107 6.51 17.61 -3.85
N GLN A 108 7.81 17.47 -3.51
CA GLN A 108 8.77 16.60 -4.19
C GLN A 108 8.96 15.25 -3.52
N ALA A 109 8.38 15.01 -2.34
CA ALA A 109 8.53 13.76 -1.59
C ALA A 109 7.19 13.30 -1.04
N LYS A 110 6.53 12.40 -1.76
CA LYS A 110 5.22 11.85 -1.39
C LYS A 110 5.06 10.43 -1.92
N LEU A 111 4.32 9.64 -1.16
CA LEU A 111 3.86 8.31 -1.55
C LEU A 111 2.33 8.31 -1.50
N VAL A 112 1.70 7.93 -2.60
CA VAL A 112 0.24 7.87 -2.72
C VAL A 112 -0.15 6.48 -3.20
N LEU A 113 -1.07 5.85 -2.46
CA LEU A 113 -1.68 4.59 -2.84
C LEU A 113 -3.16 4.86 -3.09
N THR A 114 -3.61 4.70 -4.33
CA THR A 114 -4.99 4.92 -4.74
C THR A 114 -5.67 3.57 -5.00
N ALA A 115 -6.59 3.19 -4.14
CA ALA A 115 -7.49 2.07 -4.32
C ALA A 115 -8.72 2.55 -5.09
N HIS A 116 -8.88 2.12 -6.35
CA HIS A 116 -9.83 2.72 -7.29
C HIS A 116 -11.28 2.32 -7.04
N GLU A 117 -11.50 1.13 -6.51
CA GLU A 117 -12.84 0.61 -6.26
C GLU A 117 -12.83 -0.24 -5.00
N VAL A 118 -13.41 0.29 -3.94
CA VAL A 118 -13.40 -0.28 -2.61
C VAL A 118 -14.82 -0.43 -2.10
N TYR A 119 -15.14 -1.60 -1.61
CA TYR A 119 -16.42 -1.92 -0.97
C TYR A 119 -16.25 -1.92 0.54
N LEU A 120 -17.03 -1.07 1.20
CA LEU A 120 -17.06 -0.96 2.65
C LEU A 120 -18.20 -1.85 3.19
N PRO A 121 -17.93 -2.85 4.02
CA PRO A 121 -18.99 -3.57 4.72
C PRO A 121 -19.57 -2.68 5.82
N LYS A 122 -20.78 -3.00 6.28
CA LYS A 122 -21.38 -2.32 7.43
C LYS A 122 -20.46 -2.41 8.64
N PRO A 123 -20.07 -1.28 9.24
CA PRO A 123 -19.15 -1.29 10.36
C PRO A 123 -19.80 -1.88 11.61
N LYS A 124 -18.97 -2.50 12.45
CA LYS A 124 -19.36 -2.74 13.84
C LYS A 124 -19.13 -1.45 14.62
N LEU A 125 -20.21 -0.86 15.12
CA LEU A 125 -20.12 0.30 15.97
C LEU A 125 -19.84 -0.18 17.40
N ALA A 126 -18.68 0.16 17.93
CA ALA A 126 -18.36 -0.06 19.33
C ALA A 126 -18.54 1.25 20.10
N VAL A 127 -19.36 1.21 21.15
CA VAL A 127 -19.49 2.31 22.11
C VAL A 127 -18.73 1.91 23.36
N GLU A 128 -17.46 2.32 23.45
CA GLU A 128 -16.58 2.00 24.57
C GLU A 128 -16.47 3.20 25.52
N GLY A 129 -17.52 3.49 26.27
CA GLY A 129 -17.51 4.52 27.31
C GLY A 129 -17.58 5.97 26.78
N PRO A 130 -17.17 6.97 27.61
CA PRO A 130 -17.33 8.40 27.29
C PRO A 130 -16.39 8.94 26.20
N GLY A 131 -15.52 8.14 25.63
CA GLY A 131 -14.51 8.53 24.64
C GLY A 131 -15.01 8.78 23.22
N GLY A 132 -16.31 8.65 22.97
CA GLY A 132 -16.93 8.78 21.64
C GLY A 132 -17.04 7.44 20.90
N VAL A 133 -17.89 7.42 19.89
CA VAL A 133 -18.14 6.22 19.07
C VAL A 133 -17.04 6.10 18.02
N GLN A 134 -16.44 4.93 17.92
CA GLN A 134 -15.49 4.59 16.85
C GLN A 134 -16.15 3.61 15.87
N ALA A 135 -15.86 3.79 14.60
CA ALA A 135 -16.27 2.88 13.54
C ALA A 135 -15.04 2.36 12.80
N SER A 136 -15.01 1.06 12.59
CA SER A 136 -13.98 0.40 11.82
C SER A 136 -14.60 -0.22 10.58
N PHE A 137 -14.00 0.09 9.42
CA PHE A 137 -14.42 -0.44 8.12
C PHE A 137 -13.31 -1.31 7.56
N ASP A 138 -13.47 -2.63 7.62
CA ASP A 138 -12.63 -3.55 6.89
C ASP A 138 -13.09 -3.57 5.44
N PHE A 139 -12.23 -3.21 4.49
CA PHE A 139 -12.63 -3.09 3.09
C PHE A 139 -11.99 -4.15 2.20
N ARG A 140 -12.65 -4.37 1.07
CA ARG A 140 -12.11 -5.15 -0.06
C ARG A 140 -12.15 -4.30 -1.31
N GLY A 141 -11.04 -4.30 -2.05
CA GLY A 141 -10.95 -3.67 -3.34
C GLY A 141 -11.32 -4.62 -4.47
N ALA A 142 -11.90 -4.07 -5.51
CA ALA A 142 -12.14 -4.72 -6.79
C ALA A 142 -11.34 -4.04 -7.89
N LYS A 143 -11.26 -4.69 -9.04
CA LYS A 143 -10.71 -4.08 -10.24
C LYS A 143 -11.70 -3.06 -10.77
N ASN A 144 -11.29 -1.82 -10.84
CA ASN A 144 -12.08 -0.78 -11.49
C ASN A 144 -11.90 -0.87 -13.00
N ASP A 145 -13.00 -0.95 -13.76
CA ASP A 145 -12.96 -1.13 -15.21
C ASP A 145 -12.39 0.09 -15.93
N ALA A 146 -12.68 1.30 -15.47
CA ALA A 146 -12.17 2.52 -16.08
C ALA A 146 -10.67 2.69 -15.86
N ALA A 147 -10.18 2.38 -14.66
CA ALA A 147 -8.75 2.43 -14.34
C ALA A 147 -7.98 1.18 -14.82
N GLY A 148 -8.67 0.08 -15.10
CA GLY A 148 -8.10 -1.20 -15.52
C GLY A 148 -7.32 -1.93 -14.41
N ARG A 149 -7.39 -1.46 -13.16
CA ARG A 149 -6.59 -1.96 -12.03
C ARG A 149 -7.28 -1.74 -10.69
N MET A 150 -6.82 -2.46 -9.65
CA MET A 150 -7.31 -2.30 -8.28
C MET A 150 -6.62 -1.15 -7.56
N LEU A 151 -5.30 -1.05 -7.72
CA LEU A 151 -4.42 -0.16 -6.97
C LEU A 151 -3.47 0.57 -7.92
N THR A 152 -3.25 1.84 -7.66
CA THR A 152 -2.14 2.62 -8.22
C THR A 152 -1.25 3.10 -7.08
N VAL A 153 0.05 2.88 -7.21
CA VAL A 153 1.04 3.41 -6.28
C VAL A 153 1.84 4.48 -7.01
N THR A 154 1.83 5.68 -6.48
CA THR A 154 2.59 6.82 -7.03
C THR A 154 3.62 7.27 -6.01
N LEU A 155 4.89 7.14 -6.38
CA LEU A 155 6.01 7.69 -5.64
C LEU A 155 6.50 8.95 -6.36
N THR A 156 6.57 10.05 -5.64
CA THR A 156 7.22 11.28 -6.09
C THR A 156 8.45 11.49 -5.21
N ASN A 157 9.59 11.69 -5.82
CA ASN A 157 10.82 12.05 -5.13
C ASN A 157 11.66 12.98 -6.04
N ASP A 158 12.73 13.53 -5.50
CA ASP A 158 13.68 14.42 -6.15
C ASP A 158 14.88 13.69 -6.78
N LEU A 159 14.88 12.35 -6.76
CA LEU A 159 15.94 11.56 -7.37
C LEU A 159 15.72 11.44 -8.87
N ASP A 160 16.81 11.52 -9.62
CA ASP A 160 16.78 11.27 -11.07
C ASP A 160 16.33 9.84 -11.36
N GLY A 161 15.48 9.66 -12.37
CA GLY A 161 14.99 8.35 -12.80
C GLY A 161 16.09 7.37 -13.18
N ALA A 162 17.27 7.86 -13.58
CA ALA A 162 18.44 7.05 -13.87
C ALA A 162 18.97 6.27 -12.64
N VAL A 163 18.60 6.67 -11.43
CA VAL A 163 18.99 5.95 -10.19
C VAL A 163 18.24 4.63 -10.03
N TYR A 164 17.12 4.47 -10.75
CA TYR A 164 16.26 3.28 -10.68
C TYR A 164 16.36 2.37 -11.91
N ALA A 165 17.25 2.68 -12.83
CA ALA A 165 17.48 1.93 -14.08
C ALA A 165 18.49 0.79 -13.90
#